data_ce8bb266dc0132d1a7b760cca9287448
#
_entry.id   ce8bb266dc0132d1a7b760cca9287448
#
_cell.length_a   1.000
_cell.length_b   1.000
_cell.length_c   1.000
_cell.angle_alpha   90.00
_cell.angle_beta   90.00
_cell.angle_gamma   90.00
#
_symmetry.space_group_name_H-M   'P 1'
#
loop_
_entity.id
_entity.type
_entity.pdbx_description
1 polymer ?
#
loop_
_entity_poly.entity_id
_entity_poly.type
_entity_poly.pdbx_seq_one_letter_code
_entity_poly.pdbx_strand_id
1 'polypeptide(L)'
;MLFTCSNPAHNHAPAGDTGHHRTVTNGKKHFTVDIHCHLHVPDADAMLKDAKAADQRNLYVDTNPLTSEINAKQHQDILGKLTDPSVRIADMDACGIDVQAISPSPFHYNYVYEADFARETAHVVNNRIAEVVGQHPDRFVGLCTVPLQDVDIAVAELDRCVNDLGMKGVEISTNVNG
;
A
#
# COMPACT_ATOMS: atom_id res chain seq x y z
N MET A 1 -14.44 1.25 -15.28
CA MET A 1 -13.15 1.93 -15.39
C MET A 1 -12.74 2.28 -13.98
N LEU A 2 -11.61 1.76 -13.50
CA LEU A 2 -11.18 1.92 -12.09
C LEU A 2 -10.63 3.32 -11.79
N PHE A 3 -10.12 3.98 -12.80
CA PHE A 3 -9.53 5.31 -12.71
C PHE A 3 -9.82 6.10 -13.98
N THR A 4 -10.21 7.35 -13.82
CA THR A 4 -10.33 8.33 -14.91
C THR A 4 -9.68 9.62 -14.42
N CYS A 5 -8.57 10.02 -15.00
CA CYS A 5 -8.04 11.35 -14.76
C CYS A 5 -9.02 12.37 -15.36
N SER A 6 -9.67 13.14 -14.49
CA SER A 6 -10.62 14.19 -14.88
C SER A 6 -9.95 15.55 -15.09
N ASN A 7 -8.64 15.65 -14.88
CA ASN A 7 -7.92 16.91 -15.03
C ASN A 7 -7.34 17.05 -16.45
N PRO A 8 -7.94 17.90 -17.33
CA PRO A 8 -7.43 18.10 -18.69
C PRO A 8 -6.07 18.80 -18.75
N ALA A 9 -5.61 19.38 -17.64
CA ALA A 9 -4.29 19.99 -17.52
C ALA A 9 -3.19 18.98 -17.14
N HIS A 10 -3.58 17.78 -16.70
CA HIS A 10 -2.62 16.71 -16.47
C HIS A 10 -2.14 16.13 -17.79
N ASN A 11 -1.11 16.73 -18.28
CA ASN A 11 -0.30 16.10 -19.29
C ASN A 11 0.49 14.99 -18.60
N HIS A 12 0.02 13.74 -18.67
CA HIS A 12 0.82 12.56 -18.32
C HIS A 12 2.01 12.44 -19.29
N ALA A 13 2.65 13.57 -19.53
CA ALA A 13 3.88 13.60 -20.30
C ALA A 13 4.94 12.81 -19.54
N PRO A 14 5.79 12.07 -20.21
CA PRO A 14 6.91 11.41 -19.56
C PRO A 14 7.68 12.45 -18.78
N ALA A 15 8.07 12.11 -17.57
CA ALA A 15 9.15 12.79 -16.89
C ALA A 15 10.27 12.97 -17.90
N GLY A 16 10.82 14.16 -17.97
CA GLY A 16 11.76 14.53 -19.00
C GLY A 16 12.84 13.47 -19.20
N ASP A 17 13.31 13.34 -20.38
CA ASP A 17 14.24 12.38 -20.98
C ASP A 17 15.26 11.73 -20.02
N THR A 18 14.78 10.87 -19.11
CA THR A 18 15.59 10.10 -18.14
C THR A 18 15.98 8.72 -18.69
N GLY A 19 15.75 8.48 -19.98
CA GLY A 19 16.18 7.25 -20.66
C GLY A 19 15.33 6.00 -20.38
N HIS A 20 14.33 6.11 -19.52
CA HIS A 20 13.35 5.04 -19.33
C HIS A 20 12.24 5.19 -20.36
N HIS A 21 12.33 4.39 -21.40
CA HIS A 21 11.36 4.40 -22.49
C HIS A 21 10.04 3.81 -22.01
N ARG A 22 8.99 4.63 -21.95
CA ARG A 22 7.63 4.10 -22.02
C ARG A 22 7.53 3.21 -23.24
N THR A 23 7.05 1.99 -23.06
CA THR A 23 6.89 1.05 -24.17
C THR A 23 5.91 1.65 -25.19
N VAL A 24 6.43 2.15 -26.29
CA VAL A 24 5.61 2.63 -27.40
C VAL A 24 5.42 1.46 -28.36
N THR A 25 4.21 0.88 -28.37
CA THR A 25 3.84 -0.12 -29.38
C THR A 25 3.03 0.57 -30.47
N ASN A 26 3.48 0.50 -31.71
CA ASN A 26 2.81 1.10 -32.88
C ASN A 26 2.57 2.62 -32.75
N GLY A 27 3.49 3.37 -32.14
CA GLY A 27 3.40 4.83 -32.00
C GLY A 27 2.37 5.30 -30.94
N LYS A 28 1.74 4.40 -30.20
CA LYS A 28 0.80 4.73 -29.11
C LYS A 28 1.49 4.63 -27.78
N LYS A 29 1.33 5.69 -26.98
CA LYS A 29 1.76 5.76 -25.58
C LYS A 29 0.82 4.91 -24.74
N HIS A 30 1.35 3.95 -23.99
CA HIS A 30 0.56 3.13 -23.07
C HIS A 30 0.42 3.83 -21.71
N PHE A 31 -0.77 3.74 -21.13
CA PHE A 31 -1.04 4.11 -19.75
C PHE A 31 -0.61 2.93 -18.87
N THR A 32 0.31 3.18 -17.95
CA THR A 32 0.93 2.15 -17.12
C THR A 32 0.40 2.23 -15.69
N VAL A 33 -0.18 1.14 -15.22
CA VAL A 33 -0.63 0.99 -13.83
C VAL A 33 0.21 -0.09 -13.15
N ASP A 34 0.84 0.30 -12.04
CA ASP A 34 1.51 -0.64 -11.15
C ASP A 34 0.52 -1.04 -10.05
N ILE A 35 0.21 -2.34 -9.96
CA ILE A 35 -0.78 -2.90 -9.03
C ILE A 35 -0.15 -3.57 -7.81
N HIS A 36 1.17 -3.63 -7.70
CA HIS A 36 1.87 -4.26 -6.58
C HIS A 36 2.82 -3.26 -5.92
N CYS A 37 2.27 -2.37 -5.14
CA CYS A 37 3.02 -1.33 -4.45
C CYS A 37 2.44 -1.06 -3.06
N HIS A 38 3.28 -1.20 -2.05
CA HIS A 38 2.88 -1.05 -0.66
C HIS A 38 3.17 0.34 -0.11
N LEU A 39 2.28 0.84 0.74
CA LEU A 39 2.52 1.99 1.62
C LEU A 39 2.77 1.47 3.03
N HIS A 40 3.90 1.89 3.61
CA HIS A 40 4.21 1.62 5.01
C HIS A 40 3.74 2.79 5.89
N VAL A 41 3.10 2.48 7.01
CA VAL A 41 2.48 3.47 7.90
C VAL A 41 3.13 3.39 9.29
N PRO A 42 4.13 4.24 9.59
CA PRO A 42 4.87 4.19 10.84
C PRO A 42 3.99 4.35 12.09
N ASP A 43 2.87 5.08 11.99
CA ASP A 43 1.93 5.26 13.10
C ASP A 43 1.27 3.94 13.50
N ALA A 44 1.00 3.05 12.54
CA ALA A 44 0.51 1.71 12.83
C ALA A 44 1.57 0.85 13.53
N ASP A 45 2.84 0.95 13.13
CA ASP A 45 3.94 0.27 13.83
C ASP A 45 4.09 0.74 15.27
N ALA A 46 3.89 2.04 15.52
CA ALA A 46 3.95 2.59 16.87
C ALA A 46 2.89 1.97 17.78
N MET A 47 1.69 1.65 17.25
CA MET A 47 0.65 0.95 18.02
C MET A 47 1.05 -0.47 18.39
N LEU A 48 1.84 -1.14 17.52
CA LEU A 48 2.25 -2.53 17.75
C LEU A 48 3.36 -2.69 18.79
N LYS A 49 4.07 -1.63 19.12
CA LYS A 49 5.27 -1.66 19.96
C LYS A 49 5.05 -2.34 21.32
N ASP A 50 3.88 -2.11 21.93
CA ASP A 50 3.51 -2.67 23.24
C ASP A 50 2.37 -3.71 23.13
N ALA A 51 1.95 -4.06 21.91
CA ALA A 51 0.86 -4.98 21.69
C ALA A 51 1.33 -6.43 21.90
N LYS A 52 0.44 -7.23 22.54
CA LYS A 52 0.65 -8.67 22.67
C LYS A 52 -0.14 -9.37 21.58
N ALA A 53 0.55 -10.13 20.74
CA ALA A 53 -0.12 -10.99 19.80
C ALA A 53 -1.00 -12.02 20.52
N ALA A 54 -2.23 -12.18 20.07
CA ALA A 54 -3.15 -13.22 20.54
C ALA A 54 -2.65 -14.61 20.08
N ASP A 55 -2.00 -14.65 18.92
CA ASP A 55 -1.33 -15.83 18.38
C ASP A 55 0.16 -15.52 18.16
N GLN A 56 1.03 -16.33 18.76
CA GLN A 56 2.48 -16.19 18.62
C GLN A 56 3.04 -16.80 17.33
N ARG A 57 2.20 -17.38 16.48
CA ARG A 57 2.60 -17.86 15.16
C ARG A 57 2.95 -16.66 14.30
N ASN A 58 4.24 -16.39 14.20
CA ASN A 58 4.74 -15.29 13.39
C ASN A 58 4.83 -15.73 11.92
N LEU A 59 4.10 -15.09 11.04
CA LEU A 59 4.12 -15.36 9.59
C LEU A 59 5.47 -15.07 8.94
N TYR A 60 6.34 -14.33 9.61
CA TYR A 60 7.69 -13.95 9.14
C TYR A 60 8.80 -14.70 9.88
N VAL A 61 8.50 -15.91 10.31
CA VAL A 61 9.34 -16.72 11.18
C VAL A 61 10.63 -17.16 10.53
N ASP A 62 11.64 -17.22 11.39
CA ASP A 62 12.90 -17.95 11.25
C ASP A 62 13.70 -17.67 9.97
N THR A 63 13.96 -16.40 9.71
CA THR A 63 15.09 -16.05 8.90
C THR A 63 16.37 -16.28 9.71
N ASN A 64 17.38 -16.90 9.09
CA ASN A 64 18.69 -16.96 9.73
C ASN A 64 19.25 -15.53 9.93
N PRO A 65 20.23 -15.32 10.83
CA PRO A 65 20.74 -13.98 11.15
C PRO A 65 21.19 -13.18 9.93
N LEU A 66 21.81 -13.81 8.94
CA LEU A 66 22.26 -13.15 7.70
C LEU A 66 21.07 -12.65 6.87
N THR A 67 20.04 -13.46 6.72
CA THR A 67 18.80 -13.04 6.02
C THR A 67 18.12 -11.89 6.73
N SER A 68 18.06 -11.91 8.07
CA SER A 68 17.50 -10.82 8.87
C SER A 68 18.27 -9.51 8.71
N GLU A 69 19.59 -9.57 8.69
CA GLU A 69 20.46 -8.40 8.45
C GLU A 69 20.24 -7.81 7.05
N ILE A 70 20.21 -8.67 6.02
CA ILE A 70 19.96 -8.23 4.64
C ILE A 70 18.58 -7.61 4.52
N ASN A 71 17.53 -8.23 5.07
CA ASN A 71 16.17 -7.71 5.02
C ASN A 71 16.05 -6.36 5.74
N ALA A 72 16.67 -6.22 6.92
CA ALA A 72 16.67 -4.96 7.66
C ALA A 72 17.35 -3.84 6.85
N LYS A 73 18.49 -4.14 6.23
CA LYS A 73 19.17 -3.19 5.36
C LYS A 73 18.32 -2.80 4.15
N GLN A 74 17.74 -3.77 3.44
CA GLN A 74 16.87 -3.51 2.29
C GLN A 74 15.67 -2.64 2.69
N HIS A 75 15.02 -2.96 3.80
CA HIS A 75 13.89 -2.17 4.31
C HIS A 75 14.32 -0.72 4.58
N GLN A 76 15.46 -0.52 5.23
CA GLN A 76 16.00 0.80 5.51
C GLN A 76 16.32 1.58 4.22
N ASP A 77 16.90 0.93 3.21
CA ASP A 77 17.27 1.54 1.93
C ASP A 77 16.03 2.01 1.14
N ILE A 78 14.88 1.33 1.27
CA ILE A 78 13.64 1.66 0.54
C ILE A 78 12.60 2.40 1.37
N LEU A 79 12.85 2.65 2.66
CA LEU A 79 11.86 3.22 3.59
C LEU A 79 11.26 4.53 3.09
N GLY A 80 12.08 5.41 2.53
CA GLY A 80 11.59 6.66 1.93
C GLY A 80 10.57 6.43 0.82
N LYS A 81 10.80 5.43 -0.05
CA LYS A 81 9.84 5.07 -1.11
C LYS A 81 8.55 4.44 -0.57
N LEU A 82 8.63 3.82 0.60
CA LEU A 82 7.47 3.20 1.25
C LEU A 82 6.61 4.19 2.05
N THR A 83 7.18 5.31 2.51
CA THR A 83 6.52 6.23 3.46
C THR A 83 6.24 7.62 2.90
N ASP A 84 7.03 8.10 1.92
CA ASP A 84 6.93 9.45 1.37
C ASP A 84 6.33 9.44 -0.04
N PRO A 85 5.11 9.97 -0.23
CA PRO A 85 4.48 10.03 -1.54
C PRO A 85 5.28 10.83 -2.58
N SER A 86 6.03 11.86 -2.19
CA SER A 86 6.79 12.69 -3.12
C SER A 86 8.00 11.95 -3.69
N VAL A 87 8.70 11.17 -2.86
CA VAL A 87 9.78 10.28 -3.29
C VAL A 87 9.25 9.21 -4.23
N ARG A 88 8.08 8.64 -3.90
CA ARG A 88 7.40 7.64 -4.72
C ARG A 88 7.00 8.18 -6.09
N ILE A 89 6.42 9.38 -6.17
CA ILE A 89 6.02 10.01 -7.43
C ILE A 89 7.25 10.25 -8.32
N ALA A 90 8.35 10.72 -7.76
CA ALA A 90 9.58 10.91 -8.52
C ALA A 90 10.11 9.59 -9.11
N ASP A 91 10.01 8.50 -8.35
CA ASP A 91 10.40 7.15 -8.81
C ASP A 91 9.45 6.62 -9.90
N MET A 92 8.13 6.83 -9.73
CA MET A 92 7.13 6.52 -10.76
C MET A 92 7.40 7.26 -12.06
N ASP A 93 7.74 8.55 -11.97
CA ASP A 93 8.05 9.36 -13.14
C ASP A 93 9.30 8.85 -13.85
N ALA A 94 10.34 8.50 -13.10
CA ALA A 94 11.55 7.90 -13.65
C ALA A 94 11.31 6.55 -14.34
N CYS A 95 10.37 5.74 -13.81
CA CYS A 95 10.01 4.43 -14.34
C CYS A 95 8.91 4.49 -15.43
N GLY A 96 8.30 5.65 -15.68
CA GLY A 96 7.20 5.79 -16.62
C GLY A 96 5.89 5.16 -16.16
N ILE A 97 5.66 5.11 -14.84
CA ILE A 97 4.42 4.62 -14.21
C ILE A 97 3.46 5.80 -14.07
N ASP A 98 2.26 5.67 -14.62
CA ASP A 98 1.24 6.71 -14.56
C ASP A 98 0.47 6.68 -13.22
N VAL A 99 0.06 5.49 -12.79
CA VAL A 99 -0.71 5.29 -11.55
C VAL A 99 -0.18 4.09 -10.79
N GLN A 100 -0.16 4.20 -9.46
CA GLN A 100 0.03 3.06 -8.55
C GLN A 100 -1.25 2.77 -7.77
N ALA A 101 -1.61 1.49 -7.66
CA ALA A 101 -2.61 1.01 -6.71
C ALA A 101 -1.90 0.70 -5.40
N ILE A 102 -1.81 1.71 -4.51
CA ILE A 102 -1.12 1.56 -3.23
C ILE A 102 -1.94 0.74 -2.24
N SER A 103 -1.31 -0.24 -1.67
CA SER A 103 -1.89 -1.17 -0.71
C SER A 103 -1.14 -1.12 0.63
N PRO A 104 -1.71 -1.66 1.71
CA PRO A 104 -1.01 -1.79 2.98
C PRO A 104 0.27 -2.60 2.85
N SER A 105 1.31 -2.23 3.60
CA SER A 105 2.45 -3.13 3.78
C SER A 105 1.98 -4.46 4.40
N PRO A 106 2.50 -5.63 3.97
CA PRO A 106 2.17 -6.91 4.58
C PRO A 106 2.36 -6.97 6.10
N PHE A 107 3.21 -6.12 6.64
CA PHE A 107 3.38 -5.96 8.10
C PHE A 107 2.15 -5.38 8.80
N HIS A 108 1.18 -4.82 8.08
CA HIS A 108 -0.01 -4.18 8.63
C HIS A 108 -1.29 -5.03 8.56
N TYR A 109 -1.23 -6.31 8.18
CA TYR A 109 -2.43 -7.17 8.18
C TYR A 109 -2.92 -7.48 9.60
N ASN A 110 -2.00 -7.62 10.57
CA ASN A 110 -2.29 -7.70 12.00
C ASN A 110 -3.27 -8.81 12.44
N TYR A 111 -3.40 -9.89 11.66
CA TYR A 111 -4.32 -11.00 11.96
C TYR A 111 -3.97 -11.76 13.23
N VAL A 112 -2.74 -11.65 13.72
CA VAL A 112 -2.26 -12.29 14.95
C VAL A 112 -2.69 -11.58 16.23
N TYR A 113 -3.33 -10.43 16.12
CA TYR A 113 -3.83 -9.64 17.24
C TYR A 113 -5.34 -9.84 17.45
N GLU A 114 -5.84 -9.42 18.61
CA GLU A 114 -7.27 -9.38 18.89
C GLU A 114 -7.98 -8.49 17.85
N ALA A 115 -9.22 -8.89 17.47
CA ALA A 115 -9.94 -8.30 16.36
C ALA A 115 -10.21 -6.78 16.52
N ASP A 116 -10.54 -6.34 17.73
CA ASP A 116 -10.75 -4.91 18.02
C ASP A 116 -9.45 -4.09 17.83
N PHE A 117 -8.33 -4.61 18.32
CA PHE A 117 -7.03 -3.96 18.12
C PHE A 117 -6.61 -3.95 16.66
N ALA A 118 -6.83 -5.05 15.95
CA ALA A 118 -6.56 -5.13 14.51
C ALA A 118 -7.45 -4.17 13.70
N ARG A 119 -8.71 -3.95 14.12
CA ARG A 119 -9.58 -2.90 13.56
C ARG A 119 -8.97 -1.51 13.74
N GLU A 120 -8.52 -1.18 14.95
CA GLU A 120 -7.93 0.14 15.21
C GLU A 120 -6.68 0.38 14.36
N THR A 121 -5.81 -0.62 14.24
CA THR A 121 -4.63 -0.51 13.36
C THR A 121 -5.01 -0.43 11.89
N ALA A 122 -6.00 -1.20 11.44
CA ALA A 122 -6.52 -1.11 10.06
C ALA A 122 -7.09 0.29 9.77
N HIS A 123 -7.82 0.90 10.71
CA HIS A 123 -8.31 2.28 10.57
C HIS A 123 -7.16 3.27 10.35
N VAL A 124 -6.07 3.18 11.11
CA VAL A 124 -4.90 4.06 10.96
C VAL A 124 -4.28 3.89 9.58
N VAL A 125 -4.07 2.64 9.15
CA VAL A 125 -3.46 2.33 7.85
C VAL A 125 -4.35 2.80 6.70
N ASN A 126 -5.63 2.47 6.73
CA ASN A 126 -6.58 2.80 5.66
C ASN A 126 -6.80 4.32 5.54
N ASN A 127 -6.89 5.03 6.67
CA ASN A 127 -7.00 6.49 6.68
C ASN A 127 -5.76 7.14 6.07
N ARG A 128 -4.56 6.63 6.36
CA ARG A 128 -3.32 7.15 5.78
C ARG A 128 -3.25 6.92 4.27
N ILE A 129 -3.66 5.74 3.79
CA ILE A 129 -3.75 5.47 2.35
C ILE A 129 -4.75 6.42 1.68
N ALA A 130 -5.93 6.60 2.28
CA ALA A 130 -6.94 7.52 1.76
C ALA A 130 -6.44 8.97 1.70
N GLU A 131 -5.70 9.42 2.71
CA GLU A 131 -5.07 10.74 2.74
C GLU A 131 -4.08 10.92 1.57
N VAL A 132 -3.19 9.94 1.35
CA VAL A 132 -2.22 9.98 0.25
C VAL A 132 -2.92 10.02 -1.11
N VAL A 133 -3.97 9.20 -1.29
CA VAL A 133 -4.80 9.22 -2.51
C VAL A 133 -5.48 10.58 -2.69
N GLY A 134 -6.03 11.16 -1.61
CA GLY A 134 -6.68 12.46 -1.64
C GLY A 134 -5.72 13.61 -2.00
N GLN A 135 -4.45 13.53 -1.61
CA GLN A 135 -3.42 14.50 -1.96
C GLN A 135 -2.95 14.35 -3.42
N HIS A 136 -2.99 13.15 -3.98
CA HIS A 136 -2.47 12.84 -5.32
C HIS A 136 -3.43 11.92 -6.11
N PRO A 137 -4.70 12.36 -6.34
CA PRO A 137 -5.75 11.50 -6.89
C PRO A 137 -5.50 11.03 -8.33
N ASP A 138 -4.60 11.71 -9.05
CA ASP A 138 -4.22 11.34 -10.41
C ASP A 138 -3.08 10.31 -10.46
N ARG A 139 -2.43 10.07 -9.33
CA ARG A 139 -1.25 9.21 -9.26
C ARG A 139 -1.50 7.95 -8.45
N PHE A 140 -2.46 7.96 -7.52
CA PHE A 140 -2.72 6.84 -6.61
C PHE A 140 -4.17 6.39 -6.61
N VAL A 141 -4.33 5.07 -6.47
CA VAL A 141 -5.58 4.40 -6.14
C VAL A 141 -5.34 3.62 -4.86
N GLY A 142 -6.26 3.66 -3.90
CA GLY A 142 -6.11 2.99 -2.61
C GLY A 142 -6.74 1.59 -2.60
N LEU A 143 -6.01 0.64 -2.04
CA LEU A 143 -6.51 -0.66 -1.59
C LEU A 143 -6.42 -0.69 -0.05
N CYS A 144 -7.42 -1.25 0.61
CA CYS A 144 -7.47 -1.30 2.07
C CYS A 144 -6.97 -2.63 2.64
N THR A 145 -6.82 -2.67 3.97
CA THR A 145 -6.72 -3.91 4.76
C THR A 145 -7.93 -4.03 5.67
N VAL A 146 -8.29 -5.26 6.03
CA VAL A 146 -9.40 -5.56 6.94
C VAL A 146 -9.01 -6.65 7.92
N PRO A 147 -9.53 -6.66 9.17
CA PRO A 147 -9.19 -7.65 10.19
C PRO A 147 -9.94 -8.97 9.97
N LEU A 148 -9.42 -9.82 9.09
CA LEU A 148 -10.08 -11.06 8.64
C LEU A 148 -10.27 -12.13 9.75
N GLN A 149 -9.70 -11.96 10.93
CA GLN A 149 -9.94 -12.81 12.08
C GLN A 149 -11.36 -12.65 12.67
N ASP A 150 -12.07 -11.57 12.29
CA ASP A 150 -13.48 -11.35 12.63
C ASP A 150 -14.24 -10.86 11.40
N VAL A 151 -15.26 -11.64 10.99
CA VAL A 151 -15.99 -11.39 9.73
C VAL A 151 -16.81 -10.10 9.78
N ASP A 152 -17.48 -9.85 10.91
CA ASP A 152 -18.38 -8.68 11.03
C ASP A 152 -17.56 -7.40 11.04
N ILE A 153 -16.44 -7.38 11.76
CA ILE A 153 -15.51 -6.24 11.78
C ILE A 153 -14.88 -6.04 10.41
N ALA A 154 -14.46 -7.12 9.73
CA ALA A 154 -13.87 -7.03 8.40
C ALA A 154 -14.84 -6.46 7.36
N VAL A 155 -16.10 -6.90 7.37
CA VAL A 155 -17.15 -6.39 6.46
C VAL A 155 -17.43 -4.91 6.74
N ALA A 156 -17.57 -4.52 8.00
CA ALA A 156 -17.81 -3.13 8.38
C ALA A 156 -16.66 -2.20 7.94
N GLU A 157 -15.41 -2.63 8.12
CA GLU A 157 -14.24 -1.85 7.69
C GLU A 157 -14.13 -1.79 6.16
N LEU A 158 -14.42 -2.88 5.46
CA LEU A 158 -14.45 -2.88 3.99
C LEU A 158 -15.50 -1.90 3.46
N ASP A 159 -16.70 -1.93 4.03
CA ASP A 159 -17.78 -1.01 3.66
C ASP A 159 -17.36 0.44 3.85
N ARG A 160 -16.78 0.78 5.00
CA ARG A 160 -16.23 2.11 5.27
C ARG A 160 -15.15 2.51 4.26
N CYS A 161 -14.20 1.62 3.97
CA CYS A 161 -13.12 1.91 3.03
C CYS A 161 -13.63 2.20 1.62
N VAL A 162 -14.61 1.44 1.15
CA VAL A 162 -15.15 1.60 -0.21
C VAL A 162 -16.08 2.80 -0.31
N ASN A 163 -17.00 2.96 0.63
CA ASN A 163 -18.06 3.96 0.54
C ASN A 163 -17.65 5.34 1.09
N ASP A 164 -16.91 5.38 2.20
CA ASP A 164 -16.54 6.64 2.84
C ASP A 164 -15.15 7.13 2.39
N LEU A 165 -14.17 6.21 2.23
CA LEU A 165 -12.80 6.57 1.85
C LEU A 165 -12.54 6.46 0.34
N GLY A 166 -13.48 5.92 -0.44
CA GLY A 166 -13.38 5.83 -1.89
C GLY A 166 -12.35 4.85 -2.42
N MET A 167 -11.90 3.90 -1.59
CA MET A 167 -10.96 2.86 -2.00
C MET A 167 -11.55 1.91 -3.04
N LYS A 168 -10.71 1.24 -3.81
CA LYS A 168 -11.12 0.45 -4.97
C LYS A 168 -11.03 -1.06 -4.77
N GLY A 169 -10.58 -1.50 -3.62
CA GLY A 169 -10.45 -2.91 -3.29
C GLY A 169 -9.75 -3.12 -1.96
N VAL A 170 -9.50 -4.38 -1.66
CA VAL A 170 -8.82 -4.83 -0.45
C VAL A 170 -7.66 -5.73 -0.81
N GLU A 171 -6.54 -5.59 -0.10
CA GLU A 171 -5.45 -6.55 -0.12
C GLU A 171 -5.51 -7.42 1.12
N ILE A 172 -5.42 -8.73 0.93
CA ILE A 172 -5.49 -9.74 1.99
C ILE A 172 -4.35 -10.73 1.88
N SER A 173 -3.94 -11.31 3.00
CA SER A 173 -3.02 -12.44 2.98
C SER A 173 -3.70 -13.71 2.46
N THR A 174 -2.89 -14.68 2.05
CA THR A 174 -3.37 -15.97 1.52
C THR A 174 -4.01 -16.88 2.58
N ASN A 175 -3.76 -16.60 3.86
CA ASN A 175 -4.39 -17.26 4.99
C ASN A 175 -4.51 -16.31 6.19
N VAL A 176 -5.32 -16.72 7.17
CA VAL A 176 -5.49 -16.05 8.46
C VAL A 176 -5.19 -17.05 9.57
N ASN A 177 -4.09 -16.83 10.28
CA ASN A 177 -3.66 -17.64 11.43
C ASN A 177 -3.44 -19.14 11.14
N GLY A 178 -2.99 -19.47 9.94
CA GLY A 178 -2.51 -20.79 9.56
C GLY A 178 -3.39 -21.58 8.64
#